data_8b6affc2f2bec5d4125ce6684cc4f987
#
_entry.id   8b6affc2f2bec5d4125ce6684cc4f987
#
_cell.length_a   1.000
_cell.length_b   1.000
_cell.length_c   1.000
_cell.angle_alpha   90.00
_cell.angle_beta   90.00
_cell.angle_gamma   90.00
#
_symmetry.space_group_name_H-M   'P 1'
#
loop_
_entity.id
_entity.type
_entity.pdbx_description
1 polymer ?
#
loop_
_entity_poly.entity_id
_entity_poly.type
_entity_poly.pdbx_seq_one_letter_code
_entity_poly.pdbx_strand_id
1 'polypeptide(L)'
;MKITNYIPVILCSIALCGCSDAAKTVGFGTDSDAIEAPATGGTHTVRVSAEKEWVATTDEPWITVSPANGRGTTECRVLIDSALTDQPRRGVIRIMEQNTWVKKEIAVSQKGFDYLIGIDDKEVTVANYAAYGTRHFDVKIKTNVDFYVKVPESAENWLKFEKPAVEFDRGIRPREVTVRFNWNINSQPNPRIADVTFTS
;
A
#
# COMPACT_ATOMS: atom_id res chain seq x y z
N MET A 1 58.12 15.48 -63.31
CA MET A 1 56.90 15.08 -62.65
C MET A 1 56.58 16.14 -61.61
N LYS A 2 55.68 17.07 -61.89
CA LYS A 2 55.30 18.17 -61.00
C LYS A 2 53.98 17.82 -60.30
N ILE A 3 54.00 17.73 -59.00
CA ILE A 3 52.82 17.50 -58.16
C ILE A 3 52.35 18.86 -57.66
N THR A 4 51.18 19.29 -58.07
CA THR A 4 50.54 20.53 -57.63
C THR A 4 49.53 20.20 -56.56
N ASN A 5 49.82 20.62 -55.31
CA ASN A 5 48.88 20.46 -54.17
C ASN A 5 47.87 21.61 -54.21
N TYR A 6 46.57 21.25 -54.35
CA TYR A 6 45.47 22.17 -54.10
C TYR A 6 44.97 22.01 -52.68
N ILE A 7 44.94 23.09 -51.90
CA ILE A 7 44.34 23.17 -50.59
C ILE A 7 42.93 23.71 -50.79
N PRO A 8 41.88 22.97 -50.45
CA PRO A 8 40.53 23.54 -50.46
C PRO A 8 40.31 24.39 -49.21
N VAL A 9 40.03 25.67 -49.42
CA VAL A 9 39.55 26.57 -48.39
C VAL A 9 38.11 26.21 -48.07
N ILE A 10 37.90 25.62 -46.89
CA ILE A 10 36.55 25.36 -46.37
C ILE A 10 36.03 26.64 -45.72
N LEU A 11 35.09 27.29 -46.39
CA LEU A 11 34.34 28.41 -45.83
C LEU A 11 33.35 27.88 -44.79
N CYS A 12 33.69 28.05 -43.53
CA CYS A 12 32.79 27.66 -42.40
C CYS A 12 31.75 28.78 -42.25
N SER A 13 30.55 28.57 -42.84
CA SER A 13 29.39 29.42 -42.57
C SER A 13 28.84 29.12 -41.20
N ILE A 14 29.09 30.06 -40.25
CA ILE A 14 28.48 30.02 -38.93
C ILE A 14 26.99 30.36 -39.08
N ALA A 15 26.16 29.35 -39.14
CA ALA A 15 24.70 29.50 -38.96
C ALA A 15 24.45 29.81 -37.48
N LEU A 16 24.15 31.06 -37.18
CA LEU A 16 23.58 31.47 -35.91
C LEU A 16 22.15 30.85 -35.83
N CYS A 17 22.07 29.65 -35.27
CA CYS A 17 20.79 29.13 -34.81
C CYS A 17 20.38 29.96 -33.60
N GLY A 18 19.57 30.99 -33.84
CA GLY A 18 18.84 31.65 -32.76
C GLY A 18 17.84 30.63 -32.19
N CYS A 19 18.20 29.98 -31.09
CA CYS A 19 17.21 29.36 -30.24
C CYS A 19 16.35 30.49 -29.65
N SER A 20 15.22 30.76 -30.29
CA SER A 20 14.13 31.42 -29.61
C SER A 20 13.59 30.38 -28.61
N ASP A 21 14.04 30.42 -27.37
CA ASP A 21 13.32 29.83 -26.25
C ASP A 21 11.98 30.57 -26.16
N ALA A 22 11.02 30.18 -27.00
CA ALA A 22 9.63 30.48 -26.74
C ALA A 22 9.34 29.83 -25.42
N ALA A 23 9.22 30.64 -24.37
CA ALA A 23 8.82 30.17 -23.05
C ALA A 23 7.54 29.34 -23.26
N LYS A 24 7.69 28.03 -23.08
CA LYS A 24 6.59 27.09 -23.24
C LYS A 24 5.59 27.45 -22.16
N THR A 25 4.48 28.08 -22.55
CA THR A 25 3.42 28.42 -21.62
C THR A 25 2.97 27.12 -20.93
N VAL A 26 3.18 27.06 -19.64
CA VAL A 26 2.78 25.91 -18.83
C VAL A 26 1.29 25.98 -18.64
N GLY A 27 0.55 25.21 -19.44
CA GLY A 27 -0.90 25.16 -19.30
C GLY A 27 -1.32 24.64 -17.92
N PHE A 28 -2.49 25.08 -17.45
CA PHE A 28 -3.07 24.55 -16.20
C PHE A 28 -3.44 23.08 -16.38
N GLY A 29 -2.88 22.22 -15.53
CA GLY A 29 -3.07 20.77 -15.61
C GLY A 29 -2.51 19.98 -14.44
N THR A 30 -2.77 18.69 -14.50
CA THR A 30 -2.23 17.68 -13.60
C THR A 30 -1.57 16.58 -14.41
N ASP A 31 -0.57 15.91 -13.86
CA ASP A 31 0.08 14.75 -14.49
C ASP A 31 -0.72 13.44 -14.31
N SER A 32 -1.78 13.48 -13.49
CA SER A 32 -2.67 12.35 -13.26
C SER A 32 -4.12 12.82 -13.14
N ASP A 33 -5.03 12.06 -13.73
CA ASP A 33 -6.48 12.30 -13.65
C ASP A 33 -7.17 11.30 -12.69
N ALA A 34 -6.44 10.28 -12.22
CA ALA A 34 -6.96 9.26 -11.32
C ALA A 34 -5.88 8.72 -10.37
N ILE A 35 -6.31 8.35 -9.16
CA ILE A 35 -5.51 7.65 -8.16
C ILE A 35 -6.27 6.41 -7.72
N GLU A 36 -5.62 5.26 -7.81
CA GLU A 36 -6.11 4.00 -7.27
C GLU A 36 -5.32 3.63 -6.02
N ALA A 37 -6.01 3.48 -4.89
CA ALA A 37 -5.41 3.16 -3.61
C ALA A 37 -5.84 1.78 -3.11
N PRO A 38 -4.93 1.02 -2.48
CA PRO A 38 -5.29 -0.20 -1.78
C PRO A 38 -6.11 0.12 -0.51
N ALA A 39 -6.71 -0.91 0.09
CA ALA A 39 -7.45 -0.76 1.34
C ALA A 39 -6.61 -0.18 2.48
N THR A 40 -5.32 -0.45 2.50
CA THR A 40 -4.38 0.09 3.50
C THR A 40 -4.12 1.59 3.37
N GLY A 41 -4.61 2.22 2.28
CA GLY A 41 -4.28 3.60 1.95
C GLY A 41 -2.83 3.75 1.46
N GLY A 42 -2.31 4.96 1.56
CA GLY A 42 -0.94 5.25 1.14
C GLY A 42 -0.73 6.69 0.73
N THR A 43 0.46 6.97 0.25
CA THR A 43 0.85 8.30 -0.26
C THR A 43 1.11 8.23 -1.76
N HIS A 44 0.52 9.16 -2.49
CA HIS A 44 0.70 9.36 -3.92
C HIS A 44 1.27 10.76 -4.17
N THR A 45 1.99 10.93 -5.26
CA THR A 45 2.49 12.24 -5.68
C THR A 45 1.76 12.64 -6.94
N VAL A 46 1.28 13.87 -6.98
CA VAL A 46 0.64 14.49 -8.14
C VAL A 46 1.31 15.81 -8.42
N ARG A 47 1.66 16.05 -9.67
CA ARG A 47 2.22 17.31 -10.12
C ARG A 47 1.14 18.20 -10.69
N VAL A 48 0.98 19.37 -10.09
CA VAL A 48 0.10 20.42 -10.58
C VAL A 48 0.93 21.43 -11.34
N SER A 49 0.55 21.73 -12.57
CA SER A 49 1.16 22.78 -13.40
C SER A 49 0.18 23.95 -13.56
N ALA A 50 0.60 25.17 -13.26
CA ALA A 50 -0.22 26.37 -13.39
C ALA A 50 0.66 27.62 -13.59
N GLU A 51 0.17 28.62 -14.29
CA GLU A 51 0.83 29.93 -14.37
C GLU A 51 0.44 30.83 -13.22
N LYS A 52 -0.78 30.69 -12.73
CA LYS A 52 -1.36 31.46 -11.63
C LYS A 52 -1.37 30.63 -10.34
N GLU A 53 -1.86 31.28 -9.31
CA GLU A 53 -2.13 30.59 -8.05
C GLU A 53 -3.29 29.60 -8.23
N TRP A 54 -3.22 28.50 -7.51
CA TRP A 54 -4.24 27.46 -7.53
C TRP A 54 -4.49 26.93 -6.11
N VAL A 55 -5.66 26.32 -5.93
CA VAL A 55 -6.05 25.65 -4.70
C VAL A 55 -6.61 24.27 -5.01
N ALA A 56 -6.25 23.29 -4.20
CA ALA A 56 -6.81 21.94 -4.21
C ALA A 56 -7.77 21.76 -3.03
N THR A 57 -8.93 21.18 -3.30
CA THR A 57 -9.96 20.88 -2.30
C THR A 57 -10.51 19.49 -2.49
N THR A 58 -10.98 18.90 -1.41
CA THR A 58 -11.73 17.64 -1.42
C THR A 58 -12.79 17.68 -0.34
N ASP A 59 -13.92 17.04 -0.57
CA ASP A 59 -14.99 16.88 0.42
C ASP A 59 -14.80 15.60 1.27
N GLU A 60 -13.80 14.80 0.91
CA GLU A 60 -13.56 13.50 1.53
C GLU A 60 -12.55 13.61 2.68
N PRO A 61 -12.96 13.35 3.94
CA PRO A 61 -12.08 13.51 5.10
C PRO A 61 -10.91 12.50 5.13
N TRP A 62 -10.98 11.45 4.33
CA TRP A 62 -9.94 10.42 4.20
C TRP A 62 -8.89 10.73 3.12
N ILE A 63 -8.99 11.87 2.43
CA ILE A 63 -8.02 12.35 1.44
C ILE A 63 -7.41 13.66 1.97
N THR A 64 -6.08 13.71 2.04
CA THR A 64 -5.35 14.92 2.42
C THR A 64 -4.37 15.29 1.31
N VAL A 65 -4.40 16.54 0.85
CA VAL A 65 -3.48 17.08 -0.16
C VAL A 65 -2.52 18.06 0.49
N SER A 66 -1.23 17.92 0.26
CA SER A 66 -0.21 18.81 0.82
C SER A 66 0.95 19.04 -0.17
N PRO A 67 1.26 20.30 -0.54
CA PRO A 67 0.49 21.51 -0.23
C PRO A 67 -0.87 21.52 -0.94
N ALA A 68 -1.88 22.14 -0.29
CA ALA A 68 -3.22 22.30 -0.86
C ALA A 68 -3.38 23.57 -1.71
N ASN A 69 -2.32 24.31 -1.91
CA ASN A 69 -2.25 25.50 -2.77
C ASN A 69 -0.82 25.71 -3.26
N GLY A 70 -0.69 26.47 -4.31
CA GLY A 70 0.62 26.79 -4.87
C GLY A 70 0.56 27.75 -6.05
N ARG A 71 1.71 27.99 -6.64
CA ARG A 71 1.90 28.76 -7.87
C ARG A 71 2.99 28.11 -8.71
N GLY A 72 2.78 28.08 -10.02
CA GLY A 72 3.71 27.38 -10.91
C GLY A 72 3.58 25.85 -10.79
N THR A 73 4.60 25.14 -11.25
CA THR A 73 4.64 23.69 -11.15
C THR A 73 4.99 23.26 -9.73
N THR A 74 4.11 22.52 -9.08
CA THR A 74 4.24 22.08 -7.69
C THR A 74 3.93 20.59 -7.58
N GLU A 75 4.76 19.87 -6.86
CA GLU A 75 4.46 18.49 -6.44
C GLU A 75 3.61 18.49 -5.18
N CYS A 76 2.47 17.82 -5.25
CA CYS A 76 1.56 17.64 -4.13
C CYS A 76 1.61 16.19 -3.65
N ARG A 77 1.74 16.01 -2.37
CA ARG A 77 1.55 14.71 -1.72
C ARG A 77 0.07 14.54 -1.43
N VAL A 78 -0.50 13.46 -1.92
CA VAL A 78 -1.87 13.04 -1.63
C VAL A 78 -1.80 11.85 -0.67
N LEU A 79 -2.21 12.06 0.56
CA LEU A 79 -2.33 11.01 1.57
C LEU A 79 -3.76 10.47 1.53
N ILE A 80 -3.89 9.16 1.43
CA ILE A 80 -5.15 8.44 1.47
C ILE A 80 -5.15 7.57 2.71
N ASP A 81 -6.10 7.80 3.62
CA ASP A 81 -6.24 7.03 4.84
C ASP A 81 -6.68 5.59 4.54
N SER A 82 -6.32 4.67 5.42
CA SER A 82 -6.77 3.28 5.34
C SER A 82 -8.30 3.18 5.33
N ALA A 83 -8.83 2.29 4.51
CA ALA A 83 -10.25 1.94 4.54
C ALA A 83 -10.66 1.38 5.92
N LEU A 84 -11.93 1.49 6.25
CA LEU A 84 -12.49 0.97 7.51
C LEU A 84 -13.41 -0.23 7.28
N THR A 85 -13.78 -0.49 6.02
CA THR A 85 -14.73 -1.54 5.65
C THR A 85 -14.24 -2.34 4.43
N ASP A 86 -14.97 -3.37 4.07
CA ASP A 86 -14.82 -4.15 2.84
C ASP A 86 -15.33 -3.41 1.60
N GLN A 87 -16.11 -2.34 1.81
CA GLN A 87 -16.68 -1.61 0.70
C GLN A 87 -15.66 -0.65 0.08
N PRO A 88 -15.52 -0.66 -1.24
CA PRO A 88 -14.72 0.34 -1.93
C PRO A 88 -15.34 1.73 -1.79
N ARG A 89 -14.50 2.77 -1.76
CA ARG A 89 -14.96 4.15 -1.71
C ARG A 89 -14.32 4.99 -2.80
N ARG A 90 -14.98 6.10 -3.12
CA ARG A 90 -14.54 7.04 -4.16
C ARG A 90 -14.59 8.45 -3.63
N GLY A 91 -13.69 9.28 -4.13
CA GLY A 91 -13.64 10.70 -3.84
C GLY A 91 -13.08 11.47 -5.02
N VAL A 92 -13.09 12.79 -4.93
CA VAL A 92 -12.56 13.67 -5.96
C VAL A 92 -11.72 14.77 -5.31
N ILE A 93 -10.54 15.00 -5.87
CA ILE A 93 -9.73 16.18 -5.60
C ILE A 93 -10.00 17.19 -6.70
N ARG A 94 -10.47 18.38 -6.32
CA ARG A 94 -10.72 19.48 -7.25
C ARG A 94 -9.60 20.48 -7.15
N ILE A 95 -8.96 20.80 -8.26
CA ILE A 95 -7.91 21.81 -8.35
C ILE A 95 -8.43 22.93 -9.20
N MET A 96 -8.43 24.14 -8.66
CA MET A 96 -8.93 25.35 -9.31
C MET A 96 -7.82 26.39 -9.40
N GLU A 97 -7.65 26.98 -10.57
CA GLU A 97 -6.79 28.12 -10.77
C GLU A 97 -7.52 29.39 -10.31
N GLN A 98 -6.87 30.20 -9.50
CA GLN A 98 -7.48 31.44 -8.95
C GLN A 98 -7.79 32.46 -10.04
N ASN A 99 -8.90 33.17 -9.85
CA ASN A 99 -9.41 34.17 -10.78
C ASN A 99 -9.69 33.63 -12.19
N THR A 100 -9.92 32.35 -12.30
CA THR A 100 -10.42 31.68 -13.52
C THR A 100 -11.52 30.68 -13.15
N TRP A 101 -12.27 30.23 -14.16
CA TRP A 101 -13.25 29.16 -13.99
C TRP A 101 -12.65 27.78 -14.39
N VAL A 102 -11.32 27.75 -14.62
CA VAL A 102 -10.66 26.52 -15.03
C VAL A 102 -10.42 25.63 -13.83
N LYS A 103 -10.93 24.42 -13.91
CA LYS A 103 -10.78 23.39 -12.90
C LYS A 103 -10.24 22.08 -13.49
N LYS A 104 -9.54 21.34 -12.67
CA LYS A 104 -9.14 19.96 -12.92
C LYS A 104 -9.65 19.08 -11.79
N GLU A 105 -10.01 17.86 -12.10
CA GLU A 105 -10.49 16.89 -11.14
C GLU A 105 -9.63 15.64 -11.24
N ILE A 106 -9.25 15.10 -10.09
CA ILE A 106 -8.55 13.83 -9.95
C ILE A 106 -9.51 12.89 -9.24
N ALA A 107 -9.92 11.83 -9.93
CA ALA A 107 -10.75 10.79 -9.34
C ALA A 107 -9.89 9.92 -8.39
N VAL A 108 -10.36 9.72 -7.18
CA VAL A 108 -9.69 8.83 -6.21
C VAL A 108 -10.61 7.64 -5.96
N SER A 109 -10.08 6.44 -6.19
CA SER A 109 -10.76 5.19 -5.86
C SER A 109 -9.92 4.40 -4.86
N GLN A 110 -10.56 3.89 -3.81
CA GLN A 110 -9.91 3.04 -2.82
C GLN A 110 -10.67 1.73 -2.68
N LYS A 111 -9.92 0.62 -2.69
CA LYS A 111 -10.47 -0.72 -2.42
C LYS A 111 -10.84 -0.84 -0.94
N GLY A 112 -11.87 -1.65 -0.65
CA GLY A 112 -12.12 -2.14 0.69
C GLY A 112 -11.18 -3.29 1.05
N PHE A 113 -11.18 -3.71 2.32
CA PHE A 113 -10.42 -4.87 2.74
C PHE A 113 -11.12 -6.17 2.30
N ASP A 114 -10.35 -7.09 1.76
CA ASP A 114 -10.80 -8.47 1.56
C ASP A 114 -10.84 -9.21 2.91
N TYR A 115 -11.71 -10.22 3.04
CA TYR A 115 -11.70 -11.12 4.18
C TYR A 115 -10.40 -11.93 4.20
N LEU A 116 -9.78 -12.02 5.38
CA LEU A 116 -8.45 -12.59 5.52
C LEU A 116 -8.35 -13.46 6.77
N ILE A 117 -7.81 -14.67 6.60
CA ILE A 117 -7.15 -15.45 7.66
C ILE A 117 -5.76 -15.79 7.12
N GLY A 118 -4.72 -15.20 7.70
CA GLY A 118 -3.34 -15.41 7.33
C GLY A 118 -2.55 -15.97 8.51
N ILE A 119 -1.70 -16.96 8.26
CA ILE A 119 -0.82 -17.59 9.25
C ILE A 119 0.59 -17.53 8.67
N ASP A 120 1.52 -16.92 9.42
CA ASP A 120 2.90 -16.78 8.98
C ASP A 120 3.69 -18.08 9.26
N ASP A 121 3.55 -18.66 10.44
CA ASP A 121 4.21 -19.88 10.87
C ASP A 121 3.37 -21.11 10.45
N LYS A 122 3.74 -21.73 9.35
CA LYS A 122 3.02 -22.91 8.81
C LYS A 122 3.44 -24.22 9.46
N GLU A 123 4.54 -24.24 10.18
CA GLU A 123 5.07 -25.41 10.86
C GLU A 123 5.71 -25.00 12.18
N VAL A 124 5.38 -25.71 13.24
CA VAL A 124 5.97 -25.51 14.56
C VAL A 124 6.46 -26.84 15.09
N THR A 125 7.76 -26.91 15.44
CA THR A 125 8.38 -28.07 16.03
C THR A 125 8.66 -27.79 17.49
N VAL A 126 8.20 -28.67 18.38
CA VAL A 126 8.45 -28.62 19.82
C VAL A 126 9.27 -29.82 20.29
N ALA A 127 10.00 -29.68 21.39
CA ALA A 127 10.76 -30.75 21.98
C ALA A 127 9.84 -31.85 22.55
N ASN A 128 10.34 -33.09 22.63
CA ASN A 128 9.61 -34.21 23.25
C ASN A 128 9.28 -33.95 24.72
N TYR A 129 10.15 -33.21 25.41
CA TYR A 129 10.05 -32.87 26.81
C TYR A 129 10.36 -31.39 27.04
N ALA A 130 9.58 -30.76 27.93
CA ALA A 130 9.88 -29.47 28.52
C ALA A 130 9.32 -29.41 29.94
N ALA A 131 9.81 -28.47 30.76
CA ALA A 131 9.32 -28.29 32.10
C ALA A 131 7.82 -27.93 32.11
N TYR A 132 7.11 -28.34 33.16
CA TYR A 132 5.71 -27.94 33.32
C TYR A 132 5.61 -26.42 33.36
N GLY A 133 4.66 -25.85 32.62
CA GLY A 133 4.49 -24.38 32.50
C GLY A 133 5.21 -23.78 31.28
N THR A 134 6.17 -24.49 30.66
CA THR A 134 6.84 -24.04 29.44
C THR A 134 6.39 -24.81 28.18
N ARG A 135 5.40 -25.69 28.32
CA ARG A 135 4.91 -26.56 27.26
C ARG A 135 3.83 -25.87 26.43
N HIS A 136 4.15 -24.72 25.90
CA HIS A 136 3.26 -23.98 25.02
C HIS A 136 4.06 -23.34 23.90
N PHE A 137 3.34 -23.00 22.83
CA PHE A 137 3.80 -22.14 21.76
C PHE A 137 2.63 -21.27 21.28
N ASP A 138 2.95 -20.11 20.75
CA ASP A 138 1.98 -19.15 20.29
C ASP A 138 2.01 -19.09 18.76
N VAL A 139 0.83 -19.13 18.14
CA VAL A 139 0.64 -18.94 16.69
C VAL A 139 -0.03 -17.59 16.47
N LYS A 140 0.58 -16.76 15.66
CA LYS A 140 0.06 -15.46 15.27
C LYS A 140 -0.79 -15.57 14.01
N ILE A 141 -2.00 -15.09 14.09
CA ILE A 141 -2.99 -15.13 13.03
C ILE A 141 -3.37 -13.69 12.68
N LYS A 142 -3.13 -13.31 11.44
CA LYS A 142 -3.59 -12.04 10.91
C LYS A 142 -4.98 -12.22 10.31
N THR A 143 -5.99 -11.63 10.92
CA THR A 143 -7.38 -11.83 10.51
C THR A 143 -8.23 -10.56 10.65
N ASN A 144 -9.29 -10.48 9.87
CA ASN A 144 -10.36 -9.50 9.99
C ASN A 144 -11.75 -10.15 10.08
N VAL A 145 -11.79 -11.45 10.28
CA VAL A 145 -13.01 -12.23 10.52
C VAL A 145 -12.82 -13.12 11.74
N ASP A 146 -13.90 -13.54 12.35
CA ASP A 146 -13.83 -14.58 13.38
C ASP A 146 -13.48 -15.92 12.73
N PHE A 147 -12.84 -16.81 13.50
CA PHE A 147 -12.36 -18.08 13.00
C PHE A 147 -12.47 -19.18 14.06
N TYR A 148 -12.54 -20.39 13.58
CA TYR A 148 -12.54 -21.60 14.40
C TYR A 148 -11.16 -22.28 14.28
N VAL A 149 -10.70 -22.85 15.40
CA VAL A 149 -9.50 -23.68 15.45
C VAL A 149 -9.93 -25.13 15.61
N LYS A 150 -9.48 -25.98 14.68
CA LYS A 150 -9.75 -27.41 14.72
C LYS A 150 -8.44 -28.18 14.89
N VAL A 151 -8.32 -28.82 16.02
CA VAL A 151 -7.30 -29.85 16.29
C VAL A 151 -7.84 -31.19 15.85
N PRO A 152 -7.09 -32.05 15.15
CA PRO A 152 -7.57 -33.37 14.77
C PRO A 152 -7.78 -34.27 16.00
N GLU A 153 -8.79 -35.13 15.95
CA GLU A 153 -9.14 -36.04 17.06
C GLU A 153 -7.95 -36.86 17.57
N SER A 154 -7.06 -37.27 16.66
CA SER A 154 -5.83 -38.00 17.00
C SER A 154 -4.84 -37.20 17.86
N ALA A 155 -4.98 -35.89 17.92
CA ALA A 155 -4.11 -35.00 18.68
C ALA A 155 -4.78 -34.37 19.90
N GLU A 156 -6.09 -34.44 20.02
CA GLU A 156 -6.82 -33.79 21.11
C GLU A 156 -6.40 -34.20 22.53
N ASN A 157 -5.83 -35.38 22.69
CA ASN A 157 -5.34 -35.87 23.98
C ASN A 157 -3.99 -35.24 24.39
N TRP A 158 -3.24 -34.64 23.47
CA TRP A 158 -1.92 -34.09 23.73
C TRP A 158 -1.70 -32.64 23.27
N LEU A 159 -2.57 -32.12 22.43
CA LEU A 159 -2.52 -30.74 21.94
C LEU A 159 -3.84 -30.03 22.26
N LYS A 160 -3.77 -28.97 23.04
CA LYS A 160 -4.90 -28.11 23.38
C LYS A 160 -4.61 -26.70 22.98
N PHE A 161 -5.62 -25.89 22.75
CA PHE A 161 -5.45 -24.49 22.41
C PHE A 161 -6.32 -23.58 23.29
N GLU A 162 -5.85 -22.34 23.41
CA GLU A 162 -6.57 -21.23 24.01
C GLU A 162 -6.66 -20.13 22.95
N LYS A 163 -7.88 -19.84 22.51
CA LYS A 163 -8.17 -18.76 21.58
C LYS A 163 -8.78 -17.61 22.39
N PRO A 164 -8.23 -16.39 22.31
CA PRO A 164 -8.86 -15.23 22.90
C PRO A 164 -10.17 -14.92 22.18
N ALA A 165 -11.14 -14.33 22.88
CA ALA A 165 -12.30 -13.75 22.25
C ALA A 165 -11.85 -12.62 21.33
N VAL A 166 -12.30 -12.67 20.08
CA VAL A 166 -11.97 -11.64 19.08
C VAL A 166 -13.22 -10.82 18.86
N GLU A 167 -13.20 -9.58 19.34
CA GLU A 167 -14.23 -8.59 19.03
C GLU A 167 -13.76 -7.78 17.83
N PHE A 168 -14.46 -7.89 16.71
CA PHE A 168 -14.26 -7.05 15.54
C PHE A 168 -15.17 -5.83 15.63
N ASP A 169 -14.73 -4.80 16.35
CA ASP A 169 -15.40 -3.51 16.35
C ASP A 169 -15.31 -2.85 14.97
N ARG A 170 -16.45 -2.56 14.39
CA ARG A 170 -16.70 -1.62 13.29
C ARG A 170 -15.54 -1.42 12.32
N GLY A 171 -15.10 -2.42 11.67
CA GLY A 171 -14.09 -2.31 10.63
C GLY A 171 -13.34 -3.60 10.47
N ILE A 172 -13.14 -3.95 9.24
CA ILE A 172 -12.49 -5.19 8.85
C ILE A 172 -11.02 -5.00 8.53
N ARG A 173 -10.38 -4.02 9.21
CA ARG A 173 -8.93 -3.93 9.15
C ARG A 173 -8.32 -5.16 9.82
N PRO A 174 -7.44 -5.91 9.12
CA PRO A 174 -6.82 -7.08 9.70
C PRO A 174 -6.07 -6.77 11.00
N ARG A 175 -6.24 -7.63 11.99
CA ARG A 175 -5.58 -7.57 13.30
C ARG A 175 -4.78 -8.84 13.53
N GLU A 176 -3.76 -8.76 14.35
CA GLU A 176 -3.03 -9.92 14.82
C GLU A 176 -3.73 -10.50 16.06
N VAL A 177 -4.02 -11.80 16.01
CA VAL A 177 -4.60 -12.58 17.10
C VAL A 177 -3.64 -13.70 17.43
N THR A 178 -3.28 -13.84 18.70
CA THR A 178 -2.41 -14.92 19.16
C THR A 178 -3.24 -16.06 19.70
N VAL A 179 -3.07 -17.25 19.14
CA VAL A 179 -3.62 -18.51 19.66
C VAL A 179 -2.51 -19.28 20.35
N ARG A 180 -2.69 -19.57 21.64
CA ARG A 180 -1.76 -20.35 22.42
C ARG A 180 -2.09 -21.83 22.33
N PHE A 181 -1.11 -22.63 22.01
CA PHE A 181 -1.19 -24.09 22.02
C PHE A 181 -0.38 -24.64 23.19
N ASN A 182 -1.02 -25.53 23.99
CA ASN A 182 -0.41 -26.25 25.08
C ASN A 182 -0.27 -27.72 24.67
N TRP A 183 0.89 -28.32 24.92
CA TRP A 183 1.17 -29.69 24.53
C TRP A 183 1.65 -30.56 25.70
N ASN A 184 1.36 -31.86 25.62
CA ASN A 184 1.78 -32.85 26.61
C ASN A 184 3.06 -33.57 26.15
N ILE A 185 3.88 -34.01 27.10
CA ILE A 185 5.11 -34.75 26.84
C ILE A 185 4.84 -35.92 25.90
N ASN A 186 5.77 -36.13 24.95
CA ASN A 186 5.81 -37.35 24.18
C ASN A 186 6.80 -38.33 24.81
N SER A 187 6.27 -39.38 25.44
CA SER A 187 7.07 -40.49 26.01
C SER A 187 7.36 -41.60 25.03
N GLN A 188 6.84 -41.47 23.80
CA GLN A 188 7.07 -42.49 22.75
C GLN A 188 8.30 -42.12 21.91
N PRO A 189 8.98 -43.11 21.31
CA PRO A 189 10.17 -42.88 20.49
C PRO A 189 9.82 -42.14 19.16
N ASN A 190 8.60 -42.30 18.68
CA ASN A 190 8.17 -41.71 17.43
C ASN A 190 7.63 -40.28 17.62
N PRO A 191 7.89 -39.33 16.72
CA PRO A 191 7.32 -38.03 16.76
C PRO A 191 5.80 -38.06 16.55
N ARG A 192 5.08 -37.15 17.18
CA ARG A 192 3.66 -36.93 16.98
C ARG A 192 3.48 -35.73 16.05
N ILE A 193 2.58 -35.83 15.12
CA ILE A 193 2.26 -34.76 14.14
C ILE A 193 0.77 -34.48 14.23
N ALA A 194 0.40 -33.21 14.12
CA ALA A 194 -0.98 -32.78 14.05
C ALA A 194 -1.12 -31.63 13.04
N ASP A 195 -2.07 -31.77 12.13
CA ASP A 195 -2.47 -30.71 11.21
C ASP A 195 -3.63 -29.93 11.84
N VAL A 196 -3.33 -28.70 12.28
CA VAL A 196 -4.35 -27.81 12.87
C VAL A 196 -4.90 -26.92 11.77
N THR A 197 -6.22 -26.85 11.69
CA THR A 197 -6.92 -26.01 10.71
C THR A 197 -7.54 -24.79 11.35
N PHE A 198 -7.52 -23.67 10.61
CA PHE A 198 -8.18 -22.41 10.97
C PHE A 198 -9.16 -22.08 9.85
N THR A 199 -10.44 -21.93 10.19
CA THR A 199 -11.54 -21.68 9.23
C THR A 199 -12.45 -20.58 9.73
N SER A 200 -13.00 -19.75 8.84
CA SER A 200 -14.10 -18.81 9.12
C SER A 200 -15.45 -19.43 8.90
#